data_91d95e32505fce595eb812e89565c9f2
#
_entry.id   91d95e32505fce595eb812e89565c9f2
#
_cell.length_a   1.000
_cell.length_b   1.000
_cell.length_c   1.000
_cell.angle_alpha   90.00
_cell.angle_beta   90.00
_cell.angle_gamma   90.00
#
_symmetry.space_group_name_H-M   'P 1'
#
loop_
_entity.id
_entity.type
_entity.pdbx_description
1 polymer ?
#
loop_
_entity_poly.entity_id
_entity_poly.type
_entity_poly.pdbx_seq_one_letter_code
_entity_poly.pdbx_strand_id
1 'polypeptide(L)'
;MGHRDSCDDLREVCWGVLGAGHISHRFASSLKEVDGARLVAAAGRTPSHVEEFCRAFSIDAAHSYATADDSGDAAYDALIADPDVDAIYLALPHGMHTRWACRALCAGKAVLCEKPAVLSEEEALSIASTSRERGVLFMEAMKNRFCPMRTRVKDLLASGELGRIVSIESVQKLDYGESPSGYLLDPLQGGCLYDMGCYAAVSYTHLTLPTT
;
A
#
# COMPACT_ATOMS: atom_id res chain seq x y z
N MET A 1 29.06 28.39 -11.68
CA MET A 1 27.69 28.75 -12.05
C MET A 1 26.78 27.65 -11.55
N GLY A 2 26.21 27.84 -10.36
CA GLY A 2 25.48 26.79 -9.65
C GLY A 2 24.03 26.75 -10.13
N HIS A 3 23.60 25.61 -10.63
CA HIS A 3 22.19 25.27 -10.66
C HIS A 3 21.77 24.89 -9.25
N ARG A 4 21.12 25.80 -8.57
CA ARG A 4 20.21 25.46 -7.49
C ARG A 4 18.88 25.14 -8.19
N ASP A 5 18.62 23.87 -8.38
CA ASP A 5 17.25 23.43 -8.66
C ASP A 5 16.43 23.77 -7.42
N SER A 6 15.53 24.73 -7.58
CA SER A 6 14.59 25.16 -6.55
C SER A 6 13.56 24.06 -6.34
N CYS A 7 13.73 23.30 -5.27
CA CYS A 7 12.76 22.29 -4.80
C CYS A 7 11.58 22.96 -4.05
N ASP A 8 11.41 24.27 -4.18
CA ASP A 8 10.51 25.08 -3.34
C ASP A 8 9.07 25.22 -3.90
N ASP A 9 8.68 24.46 -4.92
CA ASP A 9 7.33 24.57 -5.53
C ASP A 9 6.64 23.21 -5.69
N LEU A 10 6.98 22.20 -4.87
CA LEU A 10 6.26 20.92 -4.88
C LEU A 10 4.93 21.11 -4.15
N ARG A 11 3.85 21.07 -4.92
CA ARG A 11 2.48 21.01 -4.38
C ARG A 11 2.36 19.87 -3.37
N GLU A 12 1.75 20.14 -2.23
CA GLU A 12 1.42 19.13 -1.23
C GLU A 12 0.53 18.02 -1.84
N VAL A 13 0.87 16.76 -1.60
CA VAL A 13 0.09 15.60 -2.04
C VAL A 13 -0.96 15.26 -1.00
N CYS A 14 -2.22 15.34 -1.38
CA CYS A 14 -3.36 15.04 -0.52
C CYS A 14 -3.73 13.56 -0.62
N TRP A 15 -3.66 12.85 0.52
CA TRP A 15 -3.91 11.42 0.60
C TRP A 15 -5.30 11.09 1.11
N GLY A 16 -5.96 10.12 0.45
CA GLY A 16 -7.13 9.43 0.96
C GLY A 16 -6.80 8.00 1.40
N VAL A 17 -7.57 7.46 2.35
CA VAL A 17 -7.43 6.08 2.82
C VAL A 17 -8.67 5.28 2.46
N LEU A 18 -8.52 4.19 1.70
CA LEU A 18 -9.54 3.16 1.53
C LEU A 18 -9.31 2.02 2.53
N GLY A 19 -10.18 1.93 3.53
CA GLY A 19 -10.10 0.97 4.63
C GLY A 19 -9.47 1.55 5.89
N ALA A 20 -10.28 2.07 6.81
CA ALA A 20 -9.87 2.66 8.09
C ALA A 20 -9.53 1.58 9.16
N GLY A 21 -8.69 0.61 8.79
CA GLY A 21 -8.24 -0.49 9.65
C GLY A 21 -6.93 -0.21 10.38
N HIS A 22 -6.43 -1.21 11.13
CA HIS A 22 -5.22 -1.09 11.94
C HIS A 22 -3.99 -0.63 11.14
N ILE A 23 -3.78 -1.19 9.95
CA ILE A 23 -2.59 -0.83 9.14
C ILE A 23 -2.67 0.62 8.64
N SER A 24 -3.87 1.13 8.40
CA SER A 24 -4.09 2.52 7.98
C SER A 24 -3.74 3.53 9.08
N HIS A 25 -3.93 3.19 10.35
CA HIS A 25 -3.46 4.03 11.47
C HIS A 25 -1.93 4.16 11.47
N ARG A 26 -1.21 3.08 11.14
CA ARG A 26 0.26 3.11 11.04
C ARG A 26 0.72 3.97 9.85
N PHE A 27 0.08 3.81 8.69
CA PHE A 27 0.34 4.65 7.52
C PHE A 27 0.09 6.12 7.82
N ALA A 28 -1.09 6.45 8.35
CA ALA A 28 -1.47 7.83 8.69
C ALA A 28 -0.55 8.48 9.72
N SER A 29 -0.09 7.70 10.71
CA SER A 29 0.91 8.18 11.68
C SER A 29 2.27 8.46 11.02
N SER A 30 2.72 7.58 10.12
CA SER A 30 3.97 7.77 9.40
C SER A 30 3.90 8.92 8.39
N LEU A 31 2.73 9.15 7.79
CA LEU A 31 2.53 10.23 6.82
C LEU A 31 2.75 11.63 7.43
N LYS A 32 2.49 11.80 8.73
CA LYS A 32 2.75 13.05 9.45
C LYS A 32 4.22 13.47 9.47
N GLU A 33 5.13 12.52 9.27
CA GLU A 33 6.58 12.75 9.24
C GLU A 33 7.10 13.02 7.82
N VAL A 34 6.21 13.08 6.82
CA VAL A 34 6.58 13.27 5.41
C VAL A 34 6.22 14.68 4.97
N ASP A 35 7.24 15.49 4.68
CA ASP A 35 7.07 16.83 4.14
C ASP A 35 6.36 16.78 2.77
N GLY A 36 5.41 17.68 2.56
CA GLY A 36 4.66 17.76 1.31
C GLY A 36 3.59 16.67 1.14
N ALA A 37 3.18 16.00 2.23
CA ALA A 37 2.10 15.03 2.22
C ALA A 37 1.09 15.29 3.35
N ARG A 38 -0.20 15.20 3.03
CA ARG A 38 -1.27 15.42 4.00
C ARG A 38 -2.39 14.40 3.84
N LEU A 39 -2.88 13.86 4.96
CA LEU A 39 -4.06 13.00 4.97
C LEU A 39 -5.32 13.87 5.02
N VAL A 40 -6.19 13.72 4.03
CA VAL A 40 -7.37 14.58 3.89
C VAL A 40 -8.69 13.81 3.92
N ALA A 41 -8.72 12.52 3.55
CA ALA A 41 -9.95 11.75 3.43
C ALA A 41 -9.79 10.31 3.93
N ALA A 42 -10.90 9.72 4.39
CA ALA A 42 -10.95 8.32 4.74
C ALA A 42 -12.29 7.69 4.34
N ALA A 43 -12.24 6.44 3.87
CA ALA A 43 -13.44 5.67 3.54
C ALA A 43 -13.40 4.26 4.14
N GLY A 44 -14.57 3.77 4.53
CA GLY A 44 -14.73 2.43 5.07
C GLY A 44 -16.20 2.00 5.15
N ARG A 45 -16.41 0.70 5.31
CA ARG A 45 -17.77 0.11 5.43
C ARG A 45 -18.38 0.22 6.83
N THR A 46 -17.57 0.51 7.87
CA THR A 46 -18.05 0.59 9.25
C THR A 46 -18.00 2.05 9.72
N PRO A 47 -19.12 2.75 9.83
CA PRO A 47 -19.16 4.16 10.16
C PRO A 47 -18.37 4.54 11.42
N SER A 48 -18.53 3.76 12.51
CA SER A 48 -17.82 4.05 13.76
C SER A 48 -16.29 3.96 13.62
N HIS A 49 -15.76 3.03 12.82
CA HIS A 49 -14.33 2.93 12.56
C HIS A 49 -13.80 4.11 11.74
N VAL A 50 -14.58 4.55 10.74
CA VAL A 50 -14.21 5.72 9.93
C VAL A 50 -14.25 7.00 10.75
N GLU A 51 -15.27 7.19 11.57
CA GLU A 51 -15.38 8.34 12.48
C GLU A 51 -14.23 8.39 13.49
N GLU A 52 -13.89 7.25 14.09
CA GLU A 52 -12.74 7.13 15.01
C GLU A 52 -11.44 7.50 14.31
N PHE A 53 -11.22 6.95 13.11
CA PHE A 53 -10.04 7.23 12.29
C PHE A 53 -9.96 8.72 11.94
N CYS A 54 -11.05 9.31 11.44
CA CYS A 54 -11.09 10.72 11.07
C CYS A 54 -10.81 11.63 12.28
N ARG A 55 -11.35 11.30 13.45
CA ARG A 55 -11.09 12.03 14.70
C ARG A 55 -9.62 11.93 15.11
N ALA A 56 -9.02 10.74 15.03
CA ALA A 56 -7.61 10.49 15.40
C ALA A 56 -6.61 11.24 14.52
N PHE A 57 -6.98 11.51 13.28
CA PHE A 57 -6.12 12.16 12.29
C PHE A 57 -6.60 13.55 11.86
N SER A 58 -7.63 14.10 12.52
CA SER A 58 -8.16 15.44 12.26
C SER A 58 -8.64 15.64 10.82
N ILE A 59 -9.25 14.60 10.25
CA ILE A 59 -9.87 14.66 8.92
C ILE A 59 -11.23 15.36 9.05
N ASP A 60 -11.55 16.29 8.14
CA ASP A 60 -12.83 16.97 8.10
C ASP A 60 -13.99 15.99 7.85
N ALA A 61 -15.12 16.21 8.49
CA ALA A 61 -16.31 15.39 8.33
C ALA A 61 -16.84 15.36 6.89
N ALA A 62 -16.57 16.40 6.10
CA ALA A 62 -16.93 16.45 4.68
C ALA A 62 -16.17 15.42 3.82
N HIS A 63 -15.00 14.95 4.29
CA HIS A 63 -14.16 13.96 3.63
C HIS A 63 -14.14 12.61 4.37
N SER A 64 -15.16 12.36 5.20
CA SER A 64 -15.38 11.11 5.94
C SER A 64 -16.47 10.31 5.26
N TYR A 65 -16.07 9.24 4.56
CA TYR A 65 -16.97 8.44 3.72
C TYR A 65 -17.24 7.09 4.39
N ALA A 66 -18.47 6.87 4.81
CA ALA A 66 -18.91 5.60 5.38
C ALA A 66 -20.31 5.24 4.86
N THR A 67 -20.52 3.94 4.63
CA THR A 67 -21.85 3.41 4.30
C THR A 67 -22.20 2.33 5.29
N ALA A 68 -23.52 2.23 5.57
CA ALA A 68 -24.04 1.16 6.42
C ALA A 68 -24.28 -0.15 5.65
N ASP A 69 -23.87 -0.21 4.37
CA ASP A 69 -23.96 -1.44 3.58
C ASP A 69 -22.75 -2.35 3.81
N ASP A 70 -22.94 -3.65 3.63
CA ASP A 70 -21.91 -4.66 3.88
C ASP A 70 -20.73 -4.58 2.90
N SER A 71 -20.88 -3.93 1.75
CA SER A 71 -19.85 -3.84 0.71
C SER A 71 -18.87 -2.68 0.93
N GLY A 72 -19.36 -1.54 1.42
CA GLY A 72 -18.62 -0.28 1.50
C GLY A 72 -18.39 0.41 0.15
N ASP A 73 -18.95 -0.14 -0.94
CA ASP A 73 -18.67 0.31 -2.31
C ASP A 73 -18.99 1.79 -2.52
N ALA A 74 -20.11 2.28 -2.02
CA ALA A 74 -20.51 3.67 -2.17
C ALA A 74 -19.54 4.64 -1.45
N ALA A 75 -19.04 4.26 -0.28
CA ALA A 75 -18.04 5.06 0.45
C ALA A 75 -16.71 5.11 -0.30
N TYR A 76 -16.27 3.99 -0.85
CA TYR A 76 -15.02 3.93 -1.62
C TYR A 76 -15.11 4.74 -2.91
N ASP A 77 -16.25 4.66 -3.62
CA ASP A 77 -16.50 5.48 -4.81
C ASP A 77 -16.54 6.97 -4.50
N ALA A 78 -17.16 7.36 -3.39
CA ALA A 78 -17.22 8.75 -2.97
C ALA A 78 -15.82 9.32 -2.69
N LEU A 79 -14.95 8.58 -2.00
CA LEU A 79 -13.57 9.00 -1.79
C LEU A 79 -12.78 9.08 -3.10
N ILE A 80 -12.94 8.11 -3.99
CA ILE A 80 -12.27 8.12 -5.31
C ILE A 80 -12.69 9.34 -6.14
N ALA A 81 -13.96 9.76 -6.01
CA ALA A 81 -14.50 10.93 -6.71
C ALA A 81 -14.12 12.27 -6.05
N ASP A 82 -13.57 12.26 -4.86
CA ASP A 82 -13.19 13.47 -4.12
C ASP A 82 -12.10 14.25 -4.87
N PRO A 83 -12.35 15.52 -5.28
CA PRO A 83 -11.38 16.32 -6.02
C PRO A 83 -10.17 16.73 -5.17
N ASP A 84 -10.29 16.73 -3.84
CA ASP A 84 -9.22 17.12 -2.93
C ASP A 84 -8.23 15.98 -2.62
N VAL A 85 -8.49 14.77 -3.14
CA VAL A 85 -7.60 13.61 -3.02
C VAL A 85 -6.73 13.48 -4.27
N ASP A 86 -5.42 13.42 -4.12
CA ASP A 86 -4.45 13.18 -5.19
C ASP A 86 -4.01 11.71 -5.24
N ALA A 87 -3.82 11.10 -4.07
CA ALA A 87 -3.31 9.74 -3.93
C ALA A 87 -4.12 8.94 -2.91
N ILE A 88 -4.21 7.65 -3.12
CA ILE A 88 -4.99 6.74 -2.29
C ILE A 88 -4.07 5.67 -1.68
N TYR A 89 -4.11 5.55 -0.34
CA TYR A 89 -3.61 4.38 0.35
C TYR A 89 -4.72 3.33 0.43
N LEU A 90 -4.51 2.21 -0.27
CA LEU A 90 -5.49 1.12 -0.40
C LEU A 90 -5.15 0.00 0.58
N ALA A 91 -5.95 -0.16 1.62
CA ALA A 91 -5.75 -1.09 2.73
C ALA A 91 -7.03 -1.91 3.01
N LEU A 92 -7.55 -2.53 1.98
CA LEU A 92 -8.70 -3.42 2.01
C LEU A 92 -8.26 -4.90 2.10
N PRO A 93 -9.17 -5.87 2.25
CA PRO A 93 -8.86 -7.29 2.05
C PRO A 93 -8.29 -7.56 0.66
N HIS A 94 -7.36 -8.53 0.56
CA HIS A 94 -6.55 -8.77 -0.64
C HIS A 94 -7.37 -8.91 -1.93
N GLY A 95 -8.47 -9.66 -1.90
CA GLY A 95 -9.36 -9.86 -3.06
C GLY A 95 -10.07 -8.60 -3.56
N MET A 96 -9.97 -7.49 -2.84
CA MET A 96 -10.56 -6.20 -3.24
C MET A 96 -9.54 -5.27 -3.91
N HIS A 97 -8.24 -5.56 -3.80
CA HIS A 97 -7.19 -4.65 -4.21
C HIS A 97 -7.26 -4.28 -5.69
N THR A 98 -7.32 -5.28 -6.57
CA THR A 98 -7.30 -5.06 -8.03
C THR A 98 -8.47 -4.20 -8.49
N ARG A 99 -9.68 -4.52 -8.03
CA ARG A 99 -10.88 -3.75 -8.38
C ARG A 99 -10.74 -2.28 -8.00
N TRP A 100 -10.36 -2.00 -6.77
CA TRP A 100 -10.32 -0.63 -6.25
C TRP A 100 -9.10 0.14 -6.73
N ALA A 101 -7.97 -0.53 -6.93
CA ALA A 101 -6.80 0.07 -7.55
C ALA A 101 -7.09 0.54 -8.98
N CYS A 102 -7.69 -0.31 -9.83
CA CYS A 102 -8.04 0.05 -11.19
C CYS A 102 -9.07 1.20 -11.23
N ARG A 103 -10.06 1.21 -10.32
CA ARG A 103 -11.04 2.32 -10.24
C ARG A 103 -10.36 3.65 -9.88
N ALA A 104 -9.47 3.64 -8.88
CA ALA A 104 -8.72 4.82 -8.46
C ALA A 104 -7.82 5.35 -9.59
N LEU A 105 -7.07 4.46 -10.25
CA LEU A 105 -6.22 4.81 -11.39
C LEU A 105 -7.04 5.39 -12.55
N CYS A 106 -8.20 4.81 -12.85
CA CYS A 106 -9.11 5.34 -13.87
C CYS A 106 -9.64 6.74 -13.54
N ALA A 107 -9.79 7.06 -12.27
CA ALA A 107 -10.17 8.38 -11.77
C ALA A 107 -8.97 9.37 -11.68
N GLY A 108 -7.78 8.95 -12.08
CA GLY A 108 -6.57 9.78 -12.06
C GLY A 108 -5.90 9.87 -10.69
N LYS A 109 -6.27 9.01 -9.73
CA LYS A 109 -5.68 8.98 -8.39
C LYS A 109 -4.50 8.01 -8.35
N ALA A 110 -3.34 8.48 -7.90
CA ALA A 110 -2.20 7.60 -7.62
C ALA A 110 -2.55 6.59 -6.51
N VAL A 111 -1.98 5.39 -6.57
CA VAL A 111 -2.32 4.32 -5.61
C VAL A 111 -1.07 3.74 -4.96
N LEU A 112 -1.06 3.74 -3.63
CA LEU A 112 -0.18 2.92 -2.81
C LEU A 112 -1.02 1.80 -2.20
N CYS A 113 -0.87 0.58 -2.72
CA CYS A 113 -1.68 -0.58 -2.34
C CYS A 113 -0.97 -1.46 -1.33
N GLU A 114 -1.65 -1.86 -0.25
CA GLU A 114 -1.10 -2.84 0.69
C GLU A 114 -0.74 -4.17 0.02
N LYS A 115 0.20 -4.84 0.65
CA LYS A 115 0.69 -6.15 0.20
C LYS A 115 -0.25 -7.30 0.64
N PRO A 116 -0.35 -8.39 -0.14
CA PRO A 116 0.02 -8.47 -1.53
C PRO A 116 -0.92 -7.63 -2.37
N ALA A 117 -0.37 -6.91 -3.33
CA ALA A 117 -1.18 -6.01 -4.17
C ALA A 117 -2.18 -6.76 -5.05
N VAL A 118 -1.87 -8.01 -5.37
CA VAL A 118 -2.66 -8.88 -6.25
C VAL A 118 -2.60 -10.34 -5.80
N LEU A 119 -3.54 -11.14 -6.30
CA LEU A 119 -3.62 -12.58 -6.04
C LEU A 119 -3.26 -13.43 -7.26
N SER A 120 -3.15 -12.83 -8.45
CA SER A 120 -2.78 -13.51 -9.69
C SER A 120 -1.95 -12.64 -10.63
N GLU A 121 -1.35 -13.27 -11.66
CA GLU A 121 -0.63 -12.58 -12.72
C GLU A 121 -1.57 -11.70 -13.56
N GLU A 122 -2.77 -12.18 -13.86
CA GLU A 122 -3.77 -11.44 -14.62
C GLU A 122 -4.17 -10.13 -13.91
N GLU A 123 -4.32 -10.18 -12.60
CA GLU A 123 -4.57 -8.99 -11.78
C GLU A 123 -3.40 -8.00 -11.84
N ALA A 124 -2.17 -8.49 -11.76
CA ALA A 124 -0.97 -7.66 -11.87
C ALA A 124 -0.89 -6.98 -13.24
N LEU A 125 -1.15 -7.71 -14.32
CA LEU A 125 -1.17 -7.18 -15.67
C LEU A 125 -2.29 -6.14 -15.85
N SER A 126 -3.47 -6.37 -15.28
CA SER A 126 -4.60 -5.44 -15.31
C SER A 126 -4.25 -4.10 -14.66
N ILE A 127 -3.69 -4.12 -13.46
CA ILE A 127 -3.25 -2.90 -12.78
C ILE A 127 -2.14 -2.20 -13.56
N ALA A 128 -1.15 -2.95 -14.04
CA ALA A 128 -0.02 -2.39 -14.78
C ALA A 128 -0.42 -1.75 -16.11
N SER A 129 -1.39 -2.33 -16.84
CA SER A 129 -1.92 -1.72 -18.06
C SER A 129 -2.72 -0.46 -17.74
N THR A 130 -3.61 -0.52 -16.75
CA THR A 130 -4.41 0.63 -16.34
C THR A 130 -3.53 1.81 -15.90
N SER A 131 -2.51 1.55 -15.08
CA SER A 131 -1.55 2.56 -14.61
C SER A 131 -0.84 3.21 -15.81
N ARG A 132 -0.34 2.42 -16.76
CA ARG A 132 0.33 2.93 -17.98
C ARG A 132 -0.60 3.72 -18.90
N GLU A 133 -1.80 3.20 -19.17
CA GLU A 133 -2.79 3.84 -20.03
C GLU A 133 -3.27 5.18 -19.49
N ARG A 134 -3.39 5.29 -18.17
CA ARG A 134 -3.81 6.53 -17.50
C ARG A 134 -2.64 7.47 -17.17
N GLY A 135 -1.39 7.01 -17.26
CA GLY A 135 -0.21 7.78 -16.85
C GLY A 135 -0.20 8.08 -15.34
N VAL A 136 -0.82 7.22 -14.52
CA VAL A 136 -0.99 7.41 -13.07
C VAL A 136 -0.19 6.37 -12.31
N LEU A 137 0.51 6.78 -11.25
CA LEU A 137 1.39 5.92 -10.48
C LEU A 137 0.60 4.87 -9.69
N PHE A 138 1.02 3.62 -9.82
CA PHE A 138 0.69 2.53 -8.91
C PHE A 138 1.94 1.99 -8.23
N MET A 139 1.86 1.74 -6.92
CA MET A 139 2.94 1.15 -6.14
C MET A 139 2.40 0.19 -5.10
N GLU A 140 3.04 -0.97 -4.95
CA GLU A 140 2.79 -1.87 -3.83
C GLU A 140 3.52 -1.40 -2.57
N ALA A 141 2.84 -1.40 -1.43
CA ALA A 141 3.37 -0.98 -0.13
C ALA A 141 4.31 -2.04 0.49
N MET A 142 5.32 -2.44 -0.27
CA MET A 142 6.31 -3.42 0.15
C MET A 142 7.42 -2.75 0.96
N LYS A 143 7.11 -2.42 2.22
CA LYS A 143 7.99 -1.65 3.13
C LYS A 143 9.42 -2.19 3.25
N ASN A 144 9.59 -3.51 3.15
CA ASN A 144 10.90 -4.15 3.23
C ASN A 144 11.88 -3.69 2.14
N ARG A 145 11.39 -3.15 1.01
CA ARG A 145 12.23 -2.61 -0.06
C ARG A 145 12.92 -1.30 0.32
N PHE A 146 12.38 -0.59 1.29
CA PHE A 146 12.83 0.75 1.73
C PHE A 146 13.49 0.74 3.10
N CYS A 147 13.71 -0.44 3.69
CA CYS A 147 14.39 -0.59 4.96
C CYS A 147 15.90 -0.34 4.79
N PRO A 148 16.55 0.48 5.64
CA PRO A 148 18.00 0.74 5.59
C PRO A 148 18.84 -0.54 5.65
N MET A 149 18.43 -1.54 6.41
CA MET A 149 19.08 -2.85 6.47
C MET A 149 19.20 -3.50 5.10
N ARG A 150 18.18 -3.33 4.25
CA ARG A 150 18.23 -3.87 2.89
C ARG A 150 19.30 -3.24 2.02
N THR A 151 19.49 -1.92 2.11
CA THR A 151 20.57 -1.23 1.43
C THR A 151 21.91 -1.81 1.87
N ARG A 152 22.10 -1.97 3.17
CA ARG A 152 23.34 -2.58 3.71
C ARG A 152 23.58 -4.00 3.20
N VAL A 153 22.53 -4.84 3.13
CA VAL A 153 22.66 -6.19 2.57
C VAL A 153 23.02 -6.14 1.09
N LYS A 154 22.42 -5.26 0.30
CA LYS A 154 22.80 -5.05 -1.12
C LYS A 154 24.25 -4.65 -1.28
N ASP A 155 24.74 -3.74 -0.44
CA ASP A 155 26.13 -3.28 -0.49
C ASP A 155 27.10 -4.43 -0.17
N LEU A 156 26.80 -5.25 0.84
CA LEU A 156 27.58 -6.44 1.19
C LEU A 156 27.60 -7.49 0.07
N LEU A 157 26.48 -7.69 -0.61
CA LEU A 157 26.41 -8.58 -1.78
C LEU A 157 27.24 -8.03 -2.94
N ALA A 158 27.14 -6.74 -3.20
CA ALA A 158 27.85 -6.09 -4.31
C ALA A 158 29.36 -5.97 -4.07
N SER A 159 29.79 -5.83 -2.82
CA SER A 159 31.24 -5.73 -2.46
C SER A 159 32.01 -7.03 -2.68
N GLY A 160 31.31 -8.17 -2.79
CA GLY A 160 31.92 -9.49 -2.88
C GLY A 160 32.47 -10.04 -1.56
N GLU A 161 32.31 -9.31 -0.43
CA GLU A 161 32.75 -9.78 0.91
C GLU A 161 32.20 -11.15 1.28
N LEU A 162 30.97 -11.45 0.84
CA LEU A 162 30.30 -12.72 1.11
C LEU A 162 30.66 -13.82 0.10
N GLY A 163 31.48 -13.50 -0.91
CA GLY A 163 31.80 -14.41 -1.99
C GLY A 163 30.58 -14.79 -2.82
N ARG A 164 30.61 -15.99 -3.41
CA ARG A 164 29.50 -16.51 -4.21
C ARG A 164 28.35 -16.97 -3.32
N ILE A 165 27.19 -16.36 -3.47
CA ILE A 165 25.97 -16.79 -2.75
C ILE A 165 25.52 -18.16 -3.27
N VAL A 166 25.41 -19.12 -2.39
CA VAL A 166 25.01 -20.50 -2.72
C VAL A 166 23.60 -20.85 -2.25
N SER A 167 23.12 -20.17 -1.20
CA SER A 167 21.73 -20.32 -0.74
C SER A 167 21.27 -19.07 -0.01
N ILE A 168 19.94 -18.86 0.00
CA ILE A 168 19.26 -17.87 0.80
C ILE A 168 18.12 -18.56 1.52
N GLU A 169 18.06 -18.41 2.84
CA GLU A 169 16.97 -18.87 3.66
C GLU A 169 16.28 -17.67 4.31
N SER A 170 14.96 -17.60 4.17
CA SER A 170 14.11 -16.57 4.79
C SER A 170 13.03 -17.23 5.60
N VAL A 171 13.06 -17.04 6.90
CA VAL A 171 12.06 -17.59 7.84
C VAL A 171 11.32 -16.44 8.49
N GLN A 172 9.99 -16.44 8.34
CA GLN A 172 9.12 -15.49 9.01
C GLN A 172 8.12 -16.24 9.88
N LYS A 173 8.03 -15.82 11.12
CA LYS A 173 7.10 -16.41 12.09
C LYS A 173 6.33 -15.28 12.76
N LEU A 174 5.02 -15.42 12.78
CA LEU A 174 4.13 -14.50 13.50
C LEU A 174 3.07 -15.34 14.21
N ASP A 175 2.86 -15.02 15.46
CA ASP A 175 1.77 -15.59 16.24
C ASP A 175 0.52 -14.70 16.03
N TYR A 176 -0.52 -15.28 15.44
CA TYR A 176 -1.81 -14.64 15.25
C TYR A 176 -2.78 -14.85 16.41
N GLY A 177 -2.33 -15.52 17.47
CA GLY A 177 -3.17 -15.90 18.59
C GLY A 177 -4.22 -16.97 18.22
N GLU A 178 -5.21 -17.14 19.08
CA GLU A 178 -6.24 -18.18 18.92
C GLU A 178 -7.31 -17.85 17.88
N SER A 179 -7.44 -16.57 17.50
CA SER A 179 -8.49 -16.11 16.59
C SER A 179 -7.94 -15.12 15.55
N PRO A 180 -7.26 -15.60 14.51
CA PRO A 180 -6.81 -14.73 13.42
C PRO A 180 -8.01 -14.07 12.71
N SER A 181 -7.79 -12.90 12.13
CA SER A 181 -8.84 -12.17 11.40
C SER A 181 -9.41 -13.01 10.25
N GLY A 182 -10.72 -12.90 10.01
CA GLY A 182 -11.46 -13.77 9.09
C GLY A 182 -10.88 -13.90 7.69
N TYR A 183 -10.37 -12.79 7.08
CA TYR A 183 -9.80 -12.84 5.73
C TYR A 183 -8.48 -13.61 5.66
N LEU A 184 -7.73 -13.73 6.76
CA LEU A 184 -6.49 -14.52 6.81
C LEU A 184 -6.75 -16.03 6.70
N LEU A 185 -7.95 -16.46 7.04
CA LEU A 185 -8.39 -17.85 6.93
C LEU A 185 -9.18 -18.13 5.64
N ASP A 186 -9.43 -17.12 4.83
CA ASP A 186 -10.14 -17.26 3.57
C ASP A 186 -9.30 -18.09 2.58
N PRO A 187 -9.81 -19.21 2.04
CA PRO A 187 -9.05 -20.06 1.14
C PRO A 187 -8.69 -19.41 -0.20
N LEU A 188 -9.36 -18.32 -0.59
CA LEU A 188 -9.14 -17.64 -1.86
C LEU A 188 -8.15 -16.47 -1.78
N GLN A 189 -8.03 -15.83 -0.62
CA GLN A 189 -7.23 -14.62 -0.46
C GLN A 189 -6.37 -14.59 0.80
N GLY A 190 -6.52 -15.57 1.67
CA GLY A 190 -5.82 -15.67 2.96
C GLY A 190 -4.61 -16.59 2.93
N GLY A 191 -4.16 -16.96 4.12
CA GLY A 191 -3.06 -17.88 4.34
C GLY A 191 -1.69 -17.21 4.43
N CYS A 192 -0.75 -17.96 5.01
CA CYS A 192 0.58 -17.45 5.31
C CYS A 192 1.40 -17.07 4.05
N LEU A 193 1.09 -17.68 2.90
CA LEU A 193 1.80 -17.39 1.67
C LEU A 193 1.50 -15.95 1.18
N TYR A 194 0.23 -15.57 1.14
CA TYR A 194 -0.18 -14.23 0.73
C TYR A 194 0.19 -13.18 1.79
N ASP A 195 -0.02 -13.49 3.07
CA ASP A 195 0.22 -12.48 4.11
C ASP A 195 1.70 -12.27 4.43
N MET A 196 2.50 -13.34 4.52
CA MET A 196 3.91 -13.29 4.94
C MET A 196 4.89 -13.75 3.86
N GLY A 197 4.51 -14.70 3.03
CA GLY A 197 5.40 -15.27 2.00
C GLY A 197 5.83 -14.26 0.95
N CYS A 198 5.02 -13.24 0.66
CA CYS A 198 5.36 -12.15 -0.24
C CYS A 198 6.63 -11.40 0.19
N TYR A 199 6.91 -11.25 1.48
CA TYR A 199 8.14 -10.62 1.97
C TYR A 199 9.39 -11.45 1.65
N ALA A 200 9.30 -12.78 1.77
CA ALA A 200 10.40 -13.69 1.43
C ALA A 200 10.65 -13.66 -0.09
N ALA A 201 9.60 -13.76 -0.90
CA ALA A 201 9.67 -13.70 -2.36
C ALA A 201 10.31 -12.38 -2.83
N VAL A 202 9.85 -11.23 -2.31
CA VAL A 202 10.42 -9.91 -2.64
C VAL A 202 11.87 -9.79 -2.18
N SER A 203 12.23 -10.35 -1.05
CA SER A 203 13.62 -10.36 -0.60
C SER A 203 14.50 -11.14 -1.56
N TYR A 204 14.05 -12.33 -1.99
CA TYR A 204 14.77 -13.13 -2.97
C TYR A 204 14.92 -12.40 -4.31
N THR A 205 13.83 -11.94 -4.92
CA THR A 205 13.84 -11.34 -6.25
C THR A 205 14.64 -10.04 -6.35
N HIS A 206 14.83 -9.34 -5.25
CA HIS A 206 15.49 -8.05 -5.27
C HIS A 206 16.86 -8.01 -4.56
N LEU A 207 17.26 -9.04 -3.85
CA LEU A 207 18.60 -9.18 -3.25
C LEU A 207 19.49 -10.09 -4.09
N THR A 208 18.92 -11.12 -4.70
CA THR A 208 19.62 -11.89 -5.71
C THR A 208 19.66 -11.11 -7.01
N LEU A 209 20.80 -11.13 -7.68
CA LEU A 209 20.91 -10.60 -9.04
C LEU A 209 19.86 -11.24 -9.95
N PRO A 210 19.37 -10.53 -10.97
CA PRO A 210 18.47 -11.12 -11.93
C PRO A 210 19.14 -12.38 -12.49
N THR A 211 18.53 -13.50 -12.24
CA THR A 211 18.82 -14.72 -13.00
C THR A 211 18.28 -14.48 -14.40
N THR A 212 19.17 -14.09 -15.30
CA THR A 212 18.87 -14.04 -16.73
C THR A 212 18.69 -15.45 -17.26
#